data_fb3aaab27c3e484d1bff5ca3faaf7481
#
_entry.id   fb3aaab27c3e484d1bff5ca3faaf7481
#
_cell.length_a   1.000
_cell.length_b   1.000
_cell.length_c   1.000
_cell.angle_alpha   90.00
_cell.angle_beta   90.00
_cell.angle_gamma   90.00
#
_symmetry.space_group_name_H-M   'P 1'
#
loop_
_entity.id
_entity.type
_entity.pdbx_description
1 polymer ?
#
loop_
_entity_poly.entity_id
_entity_poly.type
_entity_poly.pdbx_seq_one_letter_code
_entity_poly.pdbx_strand_id
1 'polypeptide(L)'
;MVLNEFQEFFKLIKRSDSKYVFSHNDLNSANILYSDDDVCFIDYEYASLNSRYCDLSKIIENLSLNKSEINALFNGYGLKISKNTHNSIRNWVIMNNYIELIWLCAFNEIKKNYFKTSHIKRLLDKIKRLKQ
;
A
#
# COMPACT_ATOMS: atom_id res chain seq x y z
N MET A 1 -12.06 -1.99 17.65
CA MET A 1 -11.58 -3.29 17.09
C MET A 1 -10.60 -3.07 15.94
N VAL A 2 -10.97 -2.45 14.80
CA VAL A 2 -10.09 -2.22 13.64
C VAL A 2 -8.82 -1.44 13.98
N LEU A 3 -8.90 -0.37 14.79
CA LEU A 3 -7.76 0.45 15.14
C LEU A 3 -6.72 -0.32 15.98
N ASN A 4 -7.16 -1.17 16.90
CA ASN A 4 -6.27 -2.00 17.70
C ASN A 4 -5.55 -3.04 16.82
N GLU A 5 -6.29 -3.70 15.90
CA GLU A 5 -5.68 -4.64 14.94
C GLU A 5 -4.65 -3.95 14.04
N PHE A 6 -4.96 -2.74 13.57
CA PHE A 6 -4.00 -1.91 12.82
C PHE A 6 -2.74 -1.63 13.63
N GLN A 7 -2.87 -1.18 14.88
CA GLN A 7 -1.73 -0.85 15.73
C GLN A 7 -0.81 -2.06 15.97
N GLU A 8 -1.40 -3.23 16.27
CA GLU A 8 -0.61 -4.45 16.47
C GLU A 8 0.08 -4.90 15.17
N PHE A 9 -0.61 -4.82 14.05
CA PHE A 9 -0.04 -5.14 12.75
C PHE A 9 1.07 -4.15 12.34
N PHE A 10 0.90 -2.86 12.62
CA PHE A 10 1.92 -1.83 12.39
C PHE A 10 3.19 -2.09 13.20
N LYS A 11 3.06 -2.45 14.49
CA LYS A 11 4.21 -2.81 15.33
C LYS A 11 4.99 -4.00 14.77
N LEU A 12 4.27 -5.00 14.24
CA LEU A 12 4.88 -6.18 13.63
C LEU A 12 5.70 -5.81 12.39
N ILE A 13 5.14 -5.01 11.49
CA ILE A 13 5.81 -4.56 10.26
C ILE A 13 7.03 -3.70 10.59
N LYS A 14 6.90 -2.73 11.50
CA LYS A 14 7.99 -1.84 11.89
C LYS A 14 9.20 -2.59 12.44
N ARG A 15 9.00 -3.73 13.10
CA ARG A 15 10.08 -4.58 13.61
C ARG A 15 10.80 -5.37 12.50
N SER A 16 10.11 -5.66 11.41
CA SER A 16 10.64 -6.51 10.33
C SER A 16 11.36 -5.75 9.23
N ASP A 17 11.17 -4.43 9.13
CA ASP A 17 11.75 -3.59 8.09
C ASP A 17 12.61 -2.48 8.68
N SER A 18 13.92 -2.55 8.44
CA SER A 18 14.91 -1.61 8.99
C SER A 18 15.37 -0.53 7.98
N LYS A 19 14.94 -0.62 6.72
CA LYS A 19 15.32 0.32 5.67
C LYS A 19 14.20 1.28 5.35
N TYR A 20 14.40 2.54 5.70
CA TYR A 20 13.54 3.65 5.32
C TYR A 20 14.12 4.35 4.09
N VAL A 21 13.25 4.70 3.17
CA VAL A 21 13.56 5.44 1.95
C VAL A 21 12.58 6.61 1.82
N PHE A 22 12.93 7.60 1.01
CA PHE A 22 11.96 8.61 0.60
C PHE A 22 10.87 7.92 -0.22
N SER A 23 9.65 7.97 0.26
CA SER A 23 8.47 7.31 -0.31
C SER A 23 7.41 8.34 -0.62
N HIS A 24 6.68 8.13 -1.69
CA HIS A 24 5.55 8.94 -2.11
C HIS A 24 4.35 8.80 -1.14
N ASN A 25 4.15 7.59 -0.63
CA ASN A 25 3.07 7.18 0.30
C ASN A 25 1.65 7.21 -0.28
N ASP A 26 1.44 7.79 -1.45
CA ASP A 26 0.15 7.76 -2.16
C ASP A 26 0.33 7.47 -3.66
N LEU A 27 1.18 6.50 -3.97
CA LEU A 27 1.50 6.13 -5.35
C LEU A 27 0.38 5.26 -5.96
N ASN A 28 -0.68 5.91 -6.38
CA ASN A 28 -1.80 5.33 -7.11
C ASN A 28 -1.68 5.65 -8.61
N SER A 29 -2.52 5.03 -9.44
CA SER A 29 -2.45 5.19 -10.90
C SER A 29 -2.69 6.62 -11.39
N ALA A 30 -3.43 7.45 -10.64
CA ALA A 30 -3.67 8.85 -11.00
C ALA A 30 -2.43 9.73 -10.77
N ASN A 31 -1.52 9.31 -9.89
CA ASN A 31 -0.30 10.01 -9.55
C ASN A 31 0.92 9.53 -10.36
N ILE A 32 0.70 8.63 -11.34
CA ILE A 32 1.74 8.10 -12.24
C ILE A 32 1.42 8.58 -13.65
N LEU A 33 2.23 9.48 -14.17
CA LEU A 33 2.15 9.93 -15.56
C LEU A 33 3.26 9.26 -16.34
N TYR A 34 2.95 8.79 -17.53
CA TYR A 34 3.96 8.23 -18.41
C TYR A 34 3.72 8.66 -19.85
N SER A 35 4.79 8.83 -20.58
CA SER A 35 4.86 8.97 -22.03
C SER A 35 5.70 7.83 -22.60
N ASP A 36 5.93 7.82 -23.91
CA ASP A 36 6.65 6.72 -24.58
C ASP A 36 8.05 6.48 -23.99
N ASP A 37 8.70 7.51 -23.45
CA ASP A 37 10.10 7.44 -22.98
C ASP A 37 10.28 7.76 -21.49
N ASP A 38 9.24 8.26 -20.77
CA ASP A 38 9.39 8.79 -19.41
C ASP A 38 8.25 8.44 -18.49
N VAL A 39 8.59 8.26 -17.20
CA VAL A 39 7.63 8.11 -16.09
C VAL A 39 7.83 9.25 -15.11
N CYS A 40 6.76 9.97 -14.82
CA CYS A 40 6.75 11.07 -13.85
C CYS A 40 5.75 10.76 -12.72
N PHE A 41 6.17 11.01 -11.49
CA PHE A 41 5.29 10.93 -10.32
C PHE A 41 4.91 12.34 -9.89
N ILE A 42 3.63 12.55 -9.57
CA ILE A 42 3.06 13.85 -9.16
C ILE A 42 2.35 13.68 -7.82
N ASP A 43 2.02 14.81 -7.18
CA ASP A 43 1.25 14.87 -5.93
C ASP A 43 1.95 14.25 -4.73
N TYR A 44 3.09 14.82 -4.36
CA TYR A 44 3.96 14.39 -3.26
C TYR A 44 3.50 14.89 -1.88
N GLU A 45 2.24 15.26 -1.68
CA GLU A 45 1.76 15.87 -0.43
C GLU A 45 1.93 14.97 0.81
N TYR A 46 1.95 13.63 0.63
CA TYR A 46 2.18 12.66 1.69
C TYR A 46 3.61 12.11 1.74
N ALA A 47 4.51 12.64 0.91
CA ALA A 47 5.86 12.11 0.80
C ALA A 47 6.64 12.25 2.11
N SER A 48 7.26 11.17 2.54
CA SER A 48 8.05 11.10 3.77
C SER A 48 8.97 9.88 3.79
N LEU A 49 9.77 9.74 4.85
CA LEU A 49 10.54 8.51 5.05
C LEU A 49 9.61 7.38 5.46
N ASN A 50 9.62 6.30 4.69
CA ASN A 50 8.83 5.10 4.95
C ASN A 50 9.58 3.85 4.46
N SER A 51 9.01 2.68 4.71
CA SER A 51 9.51 1.43 4.16
C SER A 51 9.51 1.47 2.63
N ARG A 52 10.58 0.96 2.03
CA ARG A 52 10.66 0.76 0.57
C ARG A 52 9.53 -0.11 -0.01
N TYR A 53 8.88 -0.91 0.82
CA TYR A 53 7.76 -1.76 0.38
C TYR A 53 6.42 -1.03 0.32
N CYS A 54 6.30 0.16 0.92
CA CYS A 54 5.06 0.93 0.93
C CYS A 54 4.59 1.25 -0.49
N ASP A 55 5.39 1.98 -1.25
CA ASP A 55 5.03 2.39 -2.62
C ASP A 55 4.98 1.20 -3.57
N LEU A 56 5.92 0.25 -3.47
CA LEU A 56 5.92 -0.94 -4.31
C LEU A 56 4.64 -1.76 -4.15
N SER A 57 4.14 -1.92 -2.92
CA SER A 57 2.89 -2.63 -2.68
C SER A 57 1.67 -1.88 -3.22
N LYS A 58 1.66 -0.56 -3.18
CA LYS A 58 0.62 0.28 -3.81
C LYS A 58 0.60 0.12 -5.33
N ILE A 59 1.76 0.18 -5.99
CA ILE A 59 1.88 -0.05 -7.44
C ILE A 59 1.33 -1.43 -7.81
N ILE A 60 1.76 -2.49 -7.10
CA ILE A 60 1.32 -3.86 -7.36
C ILE A 60 -0.19 -3.99 -7.29
N GLU A 61 -0.84 -3.41 -6.27
CA GLU A 61 -2.29 -3.47 -6.12
C GLU A 61 -3.03 -2.61 -7.14
N ASN A 62 -2.64 -1.36 -7.28
CA ASN A 62 -3.38 -0.39 -8.11
C ASN A 62 -3.31 -0.72 -9.59
N LEU A 63 -2.18 -1.28 -10.05
CA LEU A 63 -2.02 -1.71 -11.44
C LEU A 63 -2.36 -3.19 -11.63
N SER A 64 -2.75 -3.91 -10.57
CA SER A 64 -3.09 -5.34 -10.61
C SER A 64 -2.02 -6.20 -11.27
N LEU A 65 -0.74 -5.94 -10.93
CA LEU A 65 0.40 -6.57 -11.57
C LEU A 65 0.38 -8.09 -11.39
N ASN A 66 0.62 -8.81 -12.48
CA ASN A 66 0.82 -10.25 -12.46
C ASN A 66 2.22 -10.63 -11.95
N LYS A 67 2.47 -11.92 -11.77
CA LYS A 67 3.74 -12.43 -11.22
C LYS A 67 4.99 -12.02 -12.01
N SER A 68 4.90 -11.99 -13.34
CA SER A 68 6.02 -11.58 -14.20
C SER A 68 6.33 -10.11 -14.05
N GLU A 69 5.29 -9.26 -14.01
CA GLU A 69 5.40 -7.82 -13.82
C GLU A 69 5.92 -7.47 -12.43
N ILE A 70 5.49 -8.18 -11.39
CA ILE A 70 6.03 -8.03 -10.03
C ILE A 70 7.53 -8.35 -9.99
N ASN A 71 7.95 -9.43 -10.67
CA ASN A 71 9.36 -9.77 -10.75
C ASN A 71 10.17 -8.71 -11.52
N ALA A 72 9.62 -8.16 -12.61
CA ALA A 72 10.25 -7.07 -13.35
C ALA A 72 10.37 -5.80 -12.47
N LEU A 73 9.34 -5.46 -11.72
CA LEU A 73 9.35 -4.35 -10.76
C LEU A 73 10.44 -4.56 -9.70
N PHE A 74 10.56 -5.75 -9.11
CA PHE A 74 11.58 -6.04 -8.11
C PHE A 74 13.00 -5.95 -8.69
N ASN A 75 13.21 -6.49 -9.88
CA ASN A 75 14.50 -6.41 -10.57
C ASN A 75 14.88 -4.96 -10.88
N GLY A 76 13.96 -4.17 -11.43
CA GLY A 76 14.17 -2.76 -11.73
C GLY A 76 14.46 -1.92 -10.47
N TYR A 77 13.84 -2.26 -9.34
CA TYR A 77 14.09 -1.61 -8.05
C TYR A 77 15.37 -2.12 -7.34
N GLY A 78 16.01 -3.17 -7.84
CA GLY A 78 17.18 -3.79 -7.20
C GLY A 78 16.85 -4.62 -5.96
N LEU A 79 15.63 -5.20 -5.89
CA LEU A 79 15.23 -6.10 -4.82
C LEU A 79 15.51 -7.56 -5.19
N LYS A 80 16.10 -8.29 -4.23
CA LYS A 80 16.24 -9.75 -4.39
C LYS A 80 14.86 -10.41 -4.32
N ILE A 81 14.53 -11.21 -5.33
CA ILE A 81 13.32 -12.03 -5.36
C ILE A 81 13.49 -13.17 -4.33
N SER A 82 12.71 -13.13 -3.27
CA SER A 82 12.77 -14.11 -2.18
C SER A 82 11.41 -14.23 -1.49
N LYS A 83 11.21 -15.31 -0.72
CA LYS A 83 10.03 -15.47 0.12
C LYS A 83 9.86 -14.29 1.10
N ASN A 84 10.96 -13.79 1.66
CA ASN A 84 10.92 -12.65 2.58
C ASN A 84 10.46 -11.37 1.88
N THR A 85 10.93 -11.10 0.66
CA THR A 85 10.50 -9.95 -0.14
C THR A 85 9.00 -10.03 -0.43
N HIS A 86 8.50 -11.20 -0.86
CA HIS A 86 7.06 -11.40 -1.10
C HIS A 86 6.23 -11.23 0.17
N ASN A 87 6.70 -11.76 1.32
CA ASN A 87 6.03 -11.57 2.60
C ASN A 87 5.99 -10.09 3.01
N SER A 88 7.08 -9.36 2.83
CA SER A 88 7.12 -7.92 3.13
C SER A 88 6.14 -7.13 2.26
N ILE A 89 6.09 -7.42 0.96
CA ILE A 89 5.10 -6.81 0.06
C ILE A 89 3.68 -7.14 0.51
N ARG A 90 3.37 -8.42 0.78
CA ARG A 90 2.04 -8.82 1.26
C ARG A 90 1.65 -8.06 2.54
N ASN A 91 2.56 -7.94 3.49
CA ASN A 91 2.32 -7.20 4.72
C ASN A 91 2.04 -5.72 4.44
N TRP A 92 2.76 -5.10 3.52
CA TRP A 92 2.52 -3.71 3.14
C TRP A 92 1.24 -3.52 2.33
N VAL A 93 0.83 -4.50 1.52
CA VAL A 93 -0.50 -4.53 0.89
C VAL A 93 -1.58 -4.48 1.98
N ILE A 94 -1.49 -5.32 3.01
CA ILE A 94 -2.43 -5.32 4.14
C ILE A 94 -2.41 -3.96 4.87
N MET A 95 -1.22 -3.42 5.14
CA MET A 95 -1.05 -2.13 5.81
C MET A 95 -1.70 -0.99 5.03
N ASN A 96 -1.45 -0.90 3.72
CA ASN A 96 -2.05 0.12 2.87
C ASN A 96 -3.59 0.04 2.85
N ASN A 97 -4.14 -1.17 2.85
CA ASN A 97 -5.60 -1.35 2.95
C ASN A 97 -6.15 -0.93 4.33
N TYR A 98 -5.40 -1.10 5.42
CA TYR A 98 -5.78 -0.57 6.73
C TYR A 98 -5.73 0.97 6.75
N ILE A 99 -4.69 1.57 6.18
CA ILE A 99 -4.57 3.04 6.09
C ILE A 99 -5.76 3.62 5.31
N GLU A 100 -6.09 3.03 4.15
CA GLU A 100 -7.25 3.42 3.35
C GLU A 100 -8.55 3.27 4.16
N LEU A 101 -8.74 2.16 4.85
CA LEU A 101 -9.93 1.91 5.68
C LEU A 101 -10.09 2.98 6.77
N ILE A 102 -9.00 3.31 7.47
CA ILE A 102 -9.02 4.33 8.54
C ILE A 102 -9.36 5.69 7.94
N TRP A 103 -8.75 6.03 6.79
CA TRP A 103 -9.03 7.28 6.09
C TRP A 103 -10.50 7.38 5.66
N LEU A 104 -11.06 6.33 5.07
CA LEU A 104 -12.48 6.28 4.68
C LEU A 104 -13.42 6.45 5.88
N CYS A 105 -13.12 5.80 7.00
CA CYS A 105 -13.90 5.92 8.22
C CYS A 105 -13.83 7.36 8.77
N ALA A 106 -12.63 7.93 8.87
CA ALA A 106 -12.45 9.30 9.36
C ALA A 106 -13.13 10.33 8.44
N PHE A 107 -13.02 10.15 7.12
CA PHE A 107 -13.68 11.04 6.16
C PHE A 107 -15.20 10.94 6.24
N ASN A 108 -15.76 9.74 6.44
CA ASN A 108 -17.19 9.54 6.62
C ASN A 108 -17.75 10.22 7.89
N GLU A 109 -16.96 10.28 8.97
CA GLU A 109 -17.33 11.04 10.18
C GLU A 109 -17.42 12.55 9.87
N ILE A 110 -16.47 13.08 9.09
CA ILE A 110 -16.42 14.52 8.76
C ILE A 110 -17.52 14.89 7.74
N LYS A 111 -17.71 14.09 6.70
CA LYS A 111 -18.59 14.35 5.56
C LYS A 111 -19.93 13.57 5.59
N LYS A 112 -20.34 13.04 6.76
CA LYS A 112 -21.62 12.36 6.99
C LYS A 112 -21.98 11.32 5.91
N ASN A 113 -21.28 10.19 5.93
CA ASN A 113 -21.56 9.04 5.05
C ASN A 113 -21.34 9.29 3.55
N TYR A 114 -20.32 10.05 3.19
CA TYR A 114 -19.93 10.29 1.80
C TYR A 114 -19.62 8.98 1.03
N PHE A 115 -18.90 8.07 1.68
CA PHE A 115 -18.59 6.75 1.11
C PHE A 115 -19.64 5.70 1.51
N LYS A 116 -20.04 4.85 0.55
CA LYS A 116 -21.00 3.77 0.80
C LYS A 116 -20.43 2.75 1.80
N THR A 117 -21.25 2.32 2.73
CA THR A 117 -20.94 1.25 3.71
C THR A 117 -20.45 -0.04 3.01
N SER A 118 -20.92 -0.32 1.80
CA SER A 118 -20.48 -1.45 0.98
C SER A 118 -18.99 -1.39 0.61
N HIS A 119 -18.44 -0.19 0.41
CA HIS A 119 -17.00 0.00 0.13
C HIS A 119 -16.14 -0.37 1.36
N ILE A 120 -16.52 0.15 2.52
CA ILE A 120 -15.85 -0.15 3.79
C ILE A 120 -15.89 -1.66 4.07
N LYS A 121 -17.06 -2.30 3.89
CA LYS A 121 -17.22 -3.74 4.08
C LYS A 121 -16.32 -4.54 3.13
N ARG A 122 -16.30 -4.20 1.85
CA ARG A 122 -15.43 -4.83 0.85
C ARG A 122 -13.95 -4.76 1.23
N LEU A 123 -13.50 -3.62 1.75
CA LEU A 123 -12.12 -3.41 2.18
C LEU A 123 -11.79 -4.26 3.42
N LEU A 124 -12.69 -4.32 4.40
CA LEU A 124 -12.56 -5.21 5.56
C LEU A 124 -12.45 -6.68 5.17
N ASP A 125 -13.29 -7.14 4.24
CA ASP A 125 -13.27 -8.52 3.77
C ASP A 125 -11.99 -8.82 2.97
N LYS A 126 -11.46 -7.85 2.24
CA LYS A 126 -10.16 -7.94 1.55
C LYS A 126 -9.02 -8.11 2.56
N ILE A 127 -8.97 -7.26 3.59
CA ILE A 127 -7.95 -7.34 4.66
C ILE A 127 -7.99 -8.72 5.33
N LYS A 128 -9.18 -9.23 5.68
CA LYS A 128 -9.33 -10.55 6.29
C LYS A 128 -8.78 -11.66 5.41
N ARG A 129 -9.10 -11.66 4.12
CA ARG A 129 -8.58 -12.66 3.16
C ARG A 129 -7.06 -12.61 3.00
N LEU A 130 -6.49 -11.41 2.99
CA LEU A 130 -5.04 -11.23 2.87
C LEU A 130 -4.27 -11.69 4.12
N LYS A 131 -4.92 -11.77 5.28
CA LYS A 131 -4.29 -12.23 6.55
C LYS A 131 -4.31 -13.75 6.71
N GLN A 132 -5.10 -14.47 5.92
CA GLN A 132 -5.13 -15.95 5.89
C GLN A 132 -3.96 -16.50 5.07
#